data_eec7921c6874a215b27142092635102a
#
_entry.id   eec7921c6874a215b27142092635102a
#
_cell.length_a   1.000
_cell.length_b   1.000
_cell.length_c   1.000
_cell.angle_alpha   90.00
_cell.angle_beta   90.00
_cell.angle_gamma   90.00
#
_symmetry.space_group_name_H-M   'P 1'
#
loop_
_entity.id
_entity.type
_entity.pdbx_description
1 polymer ?
#
loop_
_entity_poly.entity_id
_entity_poly.type
_entity_poly.pdbx_seq_one_letter_code
_entity_poly.pdbx_strand_id
1 'polypeptide(L)'
;MITFIPNIIFTILFFSAIYFFSTNVKKIYRNINLGISVERSDNKKKRWIQMLKIAFGQSKMIDKPIVGLLHLIVYVGFLVINIELLEILFDGFFGTHRAFAPFLGSFYNFLIGFFEIFAFLVIISVVLFWTRRNIMKIKRFLNDEMKGWPKSDANLILYIEIILMSLFLTMNGSDLWLQINSSNPNYISAGSFPISQYIMPLFNNFSIDTVIFIERAAWWLHITG
;
A
#
# COMPACT_ATOMS: atom_id res chain seq x y z
N MET A 1 -3.38 -31.18 7.82
CA MET A 1 -4.75 -30.63 7.85
C MET A 1 -4.84 -29.16 8.34
N ILE A 2 -3.80 -28.63 8.95
CA ILE A 2 -3.75 -27.22 9.48
C ILE A 2 -3.38 -26.18 8.41
N THR A 3 -2.86 -26.61 7.27
CA THR A 3 -2.33 -25.76 6.21
C THR A 3 -3.35 -24.91 5.45
N PHE A 4 -4.64 -25.25 5.49
CA PHE A 4 -5.68 -24.50 4.76
C PHE A 4 -6.41 -23.44 5.59
N ILE A 5 -6.22 -23.41 6.92
CA ILE A 5 -6.92 -22.45 7.79
C ILE A 5 -6.58 -20.99 7.43
N PRO A 6 -5.32 -20.60 7.25
CA PRO A 6 -4.98 -19.23 6.86
C PRO A 6 -5.64 -18.79 5.55
N ASN A 7 -5.68 -19.69 4.55
CA ASN A 7 -6.29 -19.41 3.25
C ASN A 7 -7.81 -19.21 3.35
N ILE A 8 -8.47 -19.99 4.21
CA ILE A 8 -9.92 -19.83 4.47
C ILE A 8 -10.18 -18.49 5.15
N ILE A 9 -9.39 -18.14 6.16
CA ILE A 9 -9.49 -16.84 6.85
C ILE A 9 -9.28 -15.70 5.86
N PHE A 10 -8.23 -15.78 5.04
CA PHE A 10 -7.94 -14.79 4.01
C PHE A 10 -9.12 -14.64 3.03
N THR A 11 -9.65 -15.74 2.55
CA THR A 11 -10.80 -15.77 1.63
C THR A 11 -12.03 -15.08 2.24
N ILE A 12 -12.33 -15.38 3.51
CA ILE A 12 -13.46 -14.76 4.23
C ILE A 12 -13.23 -13.25 4.38
N LEU A 13 -12.03 -12.82 4.79
CA LEU A 13 -11.68 -11.40 4.92
C LEU A 13 -11.80 -10.67 3.58
N PHE A 14 -11.27 -11.24 2.52
CA PHE A 14 -11.33 -10.66 1.17
C PHE A 14 -12.77 -10.45 0.68
N PHE A 15 -13.61 -11.48 0.76
CA PHE A 15 -15.01 -11.34 0.34
C PHE A 15 -15.81 -10.43 1.26
N SER A 16 -15.49 -10.39 2.55
CA SER A 16 -16.08 -9.42 3.48
C SER A 16 -15.72 -7.98 3.10
N ALA A 17 -14.46 -7.70 2.77
CA ALA A 17 -14.02 -6.39 2.30
C ALA A 17 -14.74 -5.97 1.01
N ILE A 18 -14.86 -6.89 0.03
CA ILE A 18 -15.61 -6.66 -1.22
C ILE A 18 -17.09 -6.36 -0.91
N TYR A 19 -17.70 -7.07 0.02
CA TYR A 19 -19.09 -6.84 0.41
C TYR A 19 -19.27 -5.42 1.00
N PHE A 20 -18.43 -5.02 1.95
CA PHE A 20 -18.47 -3.67 2.54
C PHE A 20 -18.23 -2.58 1.50
N PHE A 21 -17.23 -2.76 0.66
CA PHE A 21 -16.96 -1.82 -0.45
C PHE A 21 -18.16 -1.69 -1.37
N SER A 22 -18.72 -2.81 -1.83
CA SER A 22 -19.86 -2.83 -2.74
C SER A 22 -21.11 -2.17 -2.15
N THR A 23 -21.38 -2.36 -0.86
CA THR A 23 -22.51 -1.73 -0.19
C THR A 23 -22.34 -0.21 -0.10
N ASN A 24 -21.13 0.28 0.16
CA ASN A 24 -20.85 1.72 0.19
C ASN A 24 -20.89 2.34 -1.21
N VAL A 25 -20.35 1.68 -2.22
CA VAL A 25 -20.46 2.12 -3.62
C VAL A 25 -21.92 2.20 -4.06
N LYS A 26 -22.75 1.22 -3.72
CA LYS A 26 -24.20 1.27 -3.99
C LYS A 26 -24.88 2.47 -3.34
N LYS A 27 -24.51 2.84 -2.10
CA LYS A 27 -25.03 4.03 -1.43
C LYS A 27 -24.65 5.31 -2.18
N ILE A 28 -23.37 5.42 -2.56
CA ILE A 28 -22.87 6.58 -3.33
C ILE A 28 -23.61 6.68 -4.67
N TYR A 29 -23.70 5.58 -5.41
CA TYR A 29 -24.41 5.52 -6.68
C TYR A 29 -25.87 5.94 -6.55
N ARG A 30 -26.56 5.42 -5.53
CA ARG A 30 -27.96 5.84 -5.23
C ARG A 30 -28.04 7.33 -4.96
N ASN A 31 -27.13 7.88 -4.13
CA ASN A 31 -27.16 9.30 -3.78
C ASN A 31 -26.91 10.21 -4.98
N ILE A 32 -26.02 9.81 -5.89
CA ILE A 32 -25.78 10.53 -7.15
C ILE A 32 -27.06 10.56 -8.00
N ASN A 33 -27.80 9.45 -8.05
CA ASN A 33 -29.04 9.33 -8.84
C ASN A 33 -30.28 9.98 -8.20
N LEU A 34 -30.18 10.51 -6.98
CA LEU A 34 -31.26 11.31 -6.36
C LEU A 34 -31.34 12.73 -6.94
N GLY A 35 -30.32 13.17 -7.66
CA GLY A 35 -30.32 14.49 -8.32
C GLY A 35 -31.22 14.56 -9.54
N ILE A 36 -31.54 15.80 -9.94
CA ILE A 36 -32.30 16.07 -11.18
C ILE A 36 -31.43 15.60 -12.36
N SER A 37 -32.05 14.86 -13.29
CA SER A 37 -31.38 14.41 -14.52
C SER A 37 -31.00 15.65 -15.36
N VAL A 38 -29.71 15.84 -15.54
CA VAL A 38 -29.15 16.88 -16.41
C VAL A 38 -28.42 16.20 -17.57
N GLU A 39 -28.87 16.50 -18.78
CA GLU A 39 -28.18 15.98 -19.96
C GLU A 39 -26.84 16.70 -20.14
N ARG A 40 -25.74 15.95 -19.99
CA ARG A 40 -24.36 16.39 -20.19
C ARG A 40 -23.63 15.47 -21.16
N SER A 41 -24.24 15.24 -22.30
CA SER A 41 -23.68 14.39 -23.34
C SER A 41 -22.72 15.14 -24.29
N ASP A 42 -22.61 16.45 -24.18
CA ASP A 42 -21.77 17.34 -24.97
C ASP A 42 -20.28 17.14 -24.70
N ASN A 43 -19.45 17.35 -25.73
CA ASN A 43 -17.99 17.39 -25.63
C ASN A 43 -17.34 16.21 -24.88
N LYS A 44 -17.85 14.99 -25.02
CA LYS A 44 -17.38 13.79 -24.31
C LYS A 44 -15.85 13.62 -24.34
N LYS A 45 -15.23 13.76 -25.54
CA LYS A 45 -13.77 13.65 -25.70
C LYS A 45 -13.01 14.67 -24.84
N LYS A 46 -13.43 15.94 -24.83
CA LYS A 46 -12.78 16.99 -24.04
C LYS A 46 -12.91 16.73 -22.55
N ARG A 47 -14.06 16.25 -22.10
CA ARG A 47 -14.31 15.89 -20.68
C ARG A 47 -13.47 14.73 -20.25
N TRP A 48 -13.33 13.66 -21.06
CA TRP A 48 -12.46 12.53 -20.78
C TRP A 48 -10.99 12.95 -20.69
N ILE A 49 -10.50 13.74 -21.66
CA ILE A 49 -9.13 14.25 -21.64
C ILE A 49 -8.88 15.08 -20.38
N GLN A 50 -9.82 15.96 -20.02
CA GLN A 50 -9.69 16.79 -18.83
C GLN A 50 -9.69 15.94 -17.55
N MET A 51 -10.55 14.94 -17.45
CA MET A 51 -10.57 13.99 -16.33
C MET A 51 -9.24 13.26 -16.21
N LEU A 52 -8.74 12.69 -17.31
CA LEU A 52 -7.44 12.00 -17.31
C LEU A 52 -6.31 12.94 -16.91
N LYS A 53 -6.27 14.15 -17.44
CA LYS A 53 -5.25 15.15 -17.11
C LYS A 53 -5.26 15.56 -15.63
N ILE A 54 -6.45 15.67 -15.02
CA ILE A 54 -6.59 16.10 -13.62
C ILE A 54 -6.45 14.91 -12.68
N ALA A 55 -7.13 13.79 -12.94
CA ALA A 55 -7.16 12.65 -12.04
C ALA A 55 -5.86 11.82 -12.11
N PHE A 56 -5.41 11.46 -13.32
CA PHE A 56 -4.19 10.66 -13.49
C PHE A 56 -2.94 11.51 -13.69
N GLY A 57 -3.04 12.61 -14.44
CA GLY A 57 -1.91 13.50 -14.70
C GLY A 57 -1.59 14.44 -13.54
N GLN A 58 -2.42 14.47 -12.49
CA GLN A 58 -2.21 15.25 -11.25
C GLN A 58 -1.80 16.71 -11.50
N SER A 59 -2.26 17.30 -12.63
CA SER A 59 -1.76 18.56 -13.17
C SER A 59 -1.89 19.77 -12.22
N LYS A 60 -2.86 19.72 -11.28
CA LYS A 60 -3.03 20.78 -10.25
C LYS A 60 -2.06 20.68 -9.08
N MET A 61 -1.36 19.56 -8.93
CA MET A 61 -0.45 19.35 -7.80
C MET A 61 0.96 19.93 -8.09
N ILE A 62 1.29 20.11 -9.37
CA ILE A 62 2.60 20.57 -9.85
C ILE A 62 2.83 22.07 -9.58
N ASP A 63 1.77 22.85 -9.34
CA ASP A 63 1.86 24.28 -9.04
C ASP A 63 2.75 24.60 -7.82
N LYS A 64 2.96 23.63 -6.93
CA LYS A 64 3.88 23.75 -5.79
C LYS A 64 4.92 22.62 -5.87
N PRO A 65 6.11 22.87 -6.43
CA PRO A 65 7.02 21.83 -6.88
C PRO A 65 7.41 20.83 -5.78
N ILE A 66 7.79 21.29 -4.59
CA ILE A 66 8.20 20.39 -3.49
C ILE A 66 7.02 19.53 -3.01
N VAL A 67 5.85 20.16 -2.76
CA VAL A 67 4.66 19.43 -2.29
C VAL A 67 4.11 18.53 -3.39
N GLY A 68 4.16 18.99 -4.63
CA GLY A 68 3.77 18.25 -5.81
C GLY A 68 4.64 17.01 -6.02
N LEU A 69 5.96 17.14 -5.85
CA LEU A 69 6.90 16.02 -5.93
C LEU A 69 6.61 14.96 -4.85
N LEU A 70 6.48 15.39 -3.59
CA LEU A 70 6.16 14.45 -2.49
C LEU A 70 4.82 13.73 -2.74
N HIS A 71 3.81 14.46 -3.23
CA HIS A 71 2.53 13.86 -3.56
C HIS A 71 2.64 12.90 -4.76
N LEU A 72 3.45 13.24 -5.76
CA LEU A 72 3.71 12.37 -6.90
C LEU A 72 4.38 11.07 -6.47
N ILE A 73 5.34 11.13 -5.55
CA ILE A 73 5.99 9.94 -4.98
C ILE A 73 4.95 9.03 -4.30
N VAL A 74 4.09 9.58 -3.45
CA VAL A 74 3.03 8.81 -2.79
C VAL A 74 2.06 8.23 -3.82
N TYR A 75 1.65 9.01 -4.81
CA TYR A 75 0.73 8.57 -5.86
C TYR A 75 1.33 7.44 -6.73
N VAL A 76 2.55 7.61 -7.20
CA VAL A 76 3.24 6.59 -8.00
C VAL A 76 3.55 5.36 -7.13
N GLY A 77 3.99 5.57 -5.89
CA GLY A 77 4.24 4.51 -4.92
C GLY A 77 2.99 3.67 -4.70
N PHE A 78 1.84 4.29 -4.50
CA PHE A 78 0.56 3.60 -4.38
C PHE A 78 0.27 2.73 -5.62
N LEU A 79 0.41 3.25 -6.83
CA LEU A 79 0.17 2.48 -8.06
C LEU A 79 1.14 1.30 -8.20
N VAL A 80 2.41 1.51 -7.88
CA VAL A 80 3.48 0.53 -8.02
C VAL A 80 3.33 -0.60 -7.00
N ILE A 81 3.10 -0.27 -5.73
CA ILE A 81 2.94 -1.25 -4.66
C ILE A 81 1.67 -2.07 -4.84
N ASN A 82 0.61 -1.49 -5.44
CA ASN A 82 -0.60 -2.27 -5.78
C ASN A 82 -0.33 -3.39 -6.81
N ILE A 83 0.77 -3.35 -7.56
CA ILE A 83 1.16 -4.49 -8.41
C ILE A 83 1.57 -5.68 -7.55
N GLU A 84 2.29 -5.46 -6.45
CA GLU A 84 2.64 -6.52 -5.50
C GLU A 84 1.42 -7.09 -4.78
N LEU A 85 0.39 -6.26 -4.56
CA LEU A 85 -0.87 -6.75 -4.00
C LEU A 85 -1.46 -7.92 -4.82
N LEU A 86 -1.22 -7.98 -6.13
CA LEU A 86 -1.67 -9.12 -6.94
C LEU A 86 -0.98 -10.42 -6.52
N GLU A 87 0.32 -10.38 -6.19
CA GLU A 87 1.03 -11.55 -5.67
C GLU A 87 0.52 -11.92 -4.29
N ILE A 88 0.34 -10.94 -3.41
CA ILE A 88 -0.22 -11.14 -2.07
C ILE A 88 -1.60 -11.79 -2.13
N LEU A 89 -2.47 -11.36 -3.05
CA LEU A 89 -3.78 -11.99 -3.25
C LEU A 89 -3.64 -13.45 -3.71
N PHE A 90 -2.75 -13.70 -4.65
CA PHE A 90 -2.49 -15.06 -5.13
C PHE A 90 -1.96 -15.95 -4.00
N ASP A 91 -0.95 -15.49 -3.28
CA ASP A 91 -0.36 -16.22 -2.15
C ASP A 91 -1.37 -16.45 -1.02
N GLY A 92 -2.23 -15.47 -0.75
CA GLY A 92 -3.29 -15.59 0.25
C GLY A 92 -4.34 -16.65 -0.10
N PHE A 93 -4.75 -16.75 -1.35
CA PHE A 93 -5.74 -17.76 -1.79
C PHE A 93 -5.15 -19.16 -1.87
N PHE A 94 -3.94 -19.28 -2.41
CA PHE A 94 -3.35 -20.59 -2.71
C PHE A 94 -2.36 -21.10 -1.64
N GLY A 95 -2.01 -20.26 -0.66
CA GLY A 95 -1.05 -20.63 0.40
C GLY A 95 0.38 -20.75 -0.13
N THR A 96 0.68 -20.07 -1.20
CA THR A 96 2.02 -19.97 -1.77
C THR A 96 2.83 -18.88 -1.07
N HIS A 97 4.11 -18.79 -1.41
CA HIS A 97 4.99 -17.73 -0.96
C HIS A 97 5.84 -17.29 -2.15
N ARG A 98 5.75 -16.01 -2.52
CA ARG A 98 6.39 -15.44 -3.71
C ARG A 98 6.09 -16.22 -4.99
N ALA A 99 4.80 -16.45 -5.24
CA ALA A 99 4.33 -17.26 -6.35
C ALA A 99 4.83 -16.79 -7.73
N PHE A 100 5.07 -15.50 -7.90
CA PHE A 100 5.49 -14.94 -9.19
C PHE A 100 7.01 -15.01 -9.42
N ALA A 101 7.81 -15.26 -8.38
CA ALA A 101 9.26 -15.32 -8.50
C ALA A 101 9.76 -16.35 -9.53
N PRO A 102 9.27 -17.61 -9.55
CA PRO A 102 9.71 -18.61 -10.53
C PRO A 102 9.38 -18.23 -11.99
N PHE A 103 8.29 -17.48 -12.20
CA PHE A 103 7.84 -17.09 -13.54
C PHE A 103 8.55 -15.86 -14.08
N LEU A 104 8.87 -14.90 -13.22
CA LEU A 104 9.45 -13.62 -13.60
C LEU A 104 10.99 -13.61 -13.53
N GLY A 105 11.61 -14.52 -12.78
CA GLY A 105 13.07 -14.65 -12.67
C GLY A 105 13.76 -13.34 -12.27
N SER A 106 14.76 -12.90 -13.03
CA SER A 106 15.51 -11.67 -12.74
C SER A 106 14.65 -10.40 -12.75
N PHE A 107 13.55 -10.39 -13.51
CA PHE A 107 12.61 -9.26 -13.50
C PHE A 107 11.87 -9.14 -12.17
N TYR A 108 11.60 -10.28 -11.50
CA TYR A 108 11.06 -10.28 -10.15
C TYR A 108 11.96 -9.55 -9.15
N ASN A 109 13.27 -9.82 -9.20
CA ASN A 109 14.23 -9.15 -8.33
C ASN A 109 14.22 -7.63 -8.54
N PHE A 110 14.15 -7.18 -9.80
CA PHE A 110 14.01 -5.76 -10.11
C PHE A 110 12.71 -5.17 -9.53
N LEU A 111 11.57 -5.88 -9.67
CA LEU A 111 10.29 -5.40 -9.16
C LEU A 111 10.30 -5.23 -7.64
N ILE A 112 10.76 -6.25 -6.89
CA ILE A 112 10.83 -6.17 -5.43
C ILE A 112 11.74 -5.03 -4.97
N GLY A 113 12.91 -4.87 -5.59
CA GLY A 113 13.81 -3.75 -5.27
C GLY A 113 13.18 -2.38 -5.56
N PHE A 114 12.41 -2.30 -6.64
CA PHE A 114 11.68 -1.09 -7.02
C PHE A 114 10.58 -0.76 -6.01
N PHE A 115 9.80 -1.76 -5.57
CA PHE A 115 8.77 -1.60 -4.56
C PHE A 115 9.35 -1.12 -3.22
N GLU A 116 10.48 -1.68 -2.78
CA GLU A 116 11.15 -1.25 -1.54
C GLU A 116 11.61 0.21 -1.59
N ILE A 117 12.21 0.62 -2.71
CA ILE A 117 12.63 2.02 -2.87
C ILE A 117 11.41 2.94 -2.77
N PHE A 118 10.30 2.58 -3.44
CA PHE A 118 9.09 3.39 -3.35
C PHE A 118 8.47 3.36 -1.96
N ALA A 119 8.42 2.23 -1.28
CA ALA A 119 7.93 2.14 0.10
C ALA A 119 8.71 3.08 1.03
N PHE A 120 10.02 3.11 0.92
CA PHE A 120 10.87 4.01 1.70
C PHE A 120 10.64 5.49 1.35
N LEU A 121 10.54 5.83 0.06
CA LEU A 121 10.24 7.19 -0.39
C LEU A 121 8.85 7.65 0.05
N VAL A 122 7.86 6.76 0.07
CA VAL A 122 6.52 7.03 0.59
C VAL A 122 6.58 7.34 2.08
N ILE A 123 7.30 6.54 2.90
CA ILE A 123 7.49 6.84 4.33
C ILE A 123 8.06 8.25 4.51
N ILE A 124 9.12 8.61 3.81
CA ILE A 124 9.73 9.95 3.90
C ILE A 124 8.70 11.02 3.54
N SER A 125 7.98 10.84 2.43
CA SER A 125 6.99 11.81 1.95
C SER A 125 5.85 12.01 2.96
N VAL A 126 5.35 10.91 3.52
CA VAL A 126 4.25 10.93 4.50
C VAL A 126 4.69 11.56 5.82
N VAL A 127 5.90 11.25 6.31
CA VAL A 127 6.48 11.90 7.50
C VAL A 127 6.62 13.41 7.28
N LEU A 128 7.07 13.84 6.10
CA LEU A 128 7.14 15.26 5.75
C LEU A 128 5.75 15.92 5.70
N PHE A 129 4.73 15.24 5.15
CA PHE A 129 3.35 15.74 5.18
C PHE A 129 2.81 15.84 6.60
N TRP A 130 3.07 14.84 7.43
CA TRP A 130 2.68 14.85 8.84
C TRP A 130 3.34 16.02 9.60
N THR A 131 4.65 16.22 9.41
CA THR A 131 5.42 17.33 10.00
C THR A 131 4.86 18.69 9.57
N ARG A 132 4.60 18.87 8.29
CA ARG A 132 3.99 20.11 7.74
C ARG A 132 2.62 20.39 8.35
N ARG A 133 1.83 19.35 8.60
CA ARG A 133 0.48 19.48 9.13
C ARG A 133 0.44 19.72 10.65
N ASN A 134 1.23 18.97 11.39
CA ASN A 134 1.12 18.92 12.86
C ASN A 134 2.15 19.79 13.57
N ILE A 135 3.38 19.90 13.04
CA ILE A 135 4.47 20.68 13.65
C ILE A 135 4.50 22.10 13.08
N MET A 136 4.58 22.25 11.77
CA MET A 136 4.70 23.55 11.10
C MET A 136 3.40 24.36 11.14
N LYS A 137 2.25 23.75 11.40
CA LYS A 137 0.93 24.37 11.56
C LYS A 137 0.62 25.40 10.46
N ILE A 138 0.77 24.99 9.22
CA ILE A 138 0.55 25.85 8.04
C ILE A 138 -0.89 26.39 8.09
N LYS A 139 -1.09 27.69 7.89
CA LYS A 139 -2.39 28.40 8.03
C LYS A 139 -3.56 27.70 7.35
N ARG A 140 -3.33 27.11 6.15
CA ARG A 140 -4.35 26.36 5.41
C ARG A 140 -4.98 25.21 6.22
N PHE A 141 -4.23 24.56 7.12
CA PHE A 141 -4.71 23.45 7.94
C PHE A 141 -5.33 23.88 9.27
N LEU A 142 -5.33 25.19 9.55
CA LEU A 142 -5.89 25.78 10.77
C LEU A 142 -7.29 26.35 10.56
N ASN A 143 -7.79 26.36 9.34
CA ASN A 143 -9.12 26.85 9.00
C ASN A 143 -10.19 26.04 9.74
N ASP A 144 -11.33 26.67 10.06
CA ASP A 144 -12.41 26.06 10.85
C ASP A 144 -12.98 24.79 10.20
N GLU A 145 -13.08 24.76 8.88
CA GLU A 145 -13.49 23.60 8.08
C GLU A 145 -12.54 22.39 8.19
N MET A 146 -11.29 22.62 8.64
CA MET A 146 -10.28 21.57 8.80
C MET A 146 -10.17 21.09 10.25
N LYS A 147 -10.99 21.62 11.18
CA LYS A 147 -11.02 21.20 12.59
C LYS A 147 -11.88 19.94 12.78
N GLY A 148 -11.66 19.24 13.88
CA GLY A 148 -12.42 18.03 14.22
C GLY A 148 -12.11 16.84 13.32
N TRP A 149 -13.15 16.16 12.83
CA TRP A 149 -13.03 14.93 12.05
C TRP A 149 -12.13 15.06 10.83
N PRO A 150 -12.21 16.08 9.95
CA PRO A 150 -11.34 16.19 8.77
C PRO A 150 -9.83 16.23 9.13
N LYS A 151 -9.48 16.78 10.30
CA LYS A 151 -8.10 16.75 10.80
C LYS A 151 -7.70 15.36 11.25
N SER A 152 -8.56 14.69 12.00
CA SER A 152 -8.29 13.35 12.54
C SER A 152 -8.19 12.32 11.43
N ASP A 153 -9.13 12.36 10.47
CA ASP A 153 -9.17 11.49 9.31
C ASP A 153 -7.88 11.58 8.48
N ALA A 154 -7.47 12.80 8.12
CA ALA A 154 -6.24 12.98 7.37
C ALA A 154 -4.96 12.59 8.15
N ASN A 155 -4.95 12.73 9.47
CA ASN A 155 -3.82 12.23 10.28
C ASN A 155 -3.84 10.70 10.37
N LEU A 156 -5.02 10.09 10.48
CA LEU A 156 -5.19 8.64 10.50
C LEU A 156 -4.65 8.01 9.21
N ILE A 157 -4.98 8.59 8.05
CA ILE A 157 -4.43 8.14 6.75
C ILE A 157 -2.90 8.17 6.77
N LEU A 158 -2.27 9.26 7.27
CA LEU A 158 -0.81 9.36 7.33
C LEU A 158 -0.21 8.31 8.28
N TYR A 159 -0.84 8.03 9.42
CA TYR A 159 -0.36 6.99 10.36
C TYR A 159 -0.48 5.60 9.77
N ILE A 160 -1.62 5.28 9.17
CA ILE A 160 -1.85 3.98 8.52
C ILE A 160 -0.81 3.76 7.43
N GLU A 161 -0.55 4.75 6.58
CA GLU A 161 0.43 4.64 5.50
C GLU A 161 1.85 4.37 6.01
N ILE A 162 2.29 5.07 7.08
CA ILE A 162 3.59 4.81 7.71
C ILE A 162 3.65 3.37 8.24
N ILE A 163 2.58 2.92 8.90
CA ILE A 163 2.51 1.57 9.46
C ILE A 163 2.56 0.53 8.35
N LEU A 164 1.76 0.68 7.29
CA LEU A 164 1.70 -0.27 6.18
C LEU A 164 3.05 -0.40 5.46
N MET A 165 3.70 0.73 5.15
CA MET A 165 5.02 0.69 4.50
C MET A 165 6.10 0.12 5.43
N SER A 166 6.02 0.37 6.74
CA SER A 166 6.94 -0.22 7.72
C SER A 166 6.73 -1.73 7.86
N LEU A 167 5.48 -2.19 7.85
CA LEU A 167 5.15 -3.62 7.86
C LEU A 167 5.65 -4.32 6.58
N PHE A 168 5.49 -3.68 5.42
CA PHE A 168 6.01 -4.16 4.16
C PHE A 168 7.54 -4.36 4.19
N LEU A 169 8.28 -3.35 4.64
CA LEU A 169 9.74 -3.45 4.76
C LEU A 169 10.16 -4.45 5.84
N THR A 170 9.39 -4.61 6.92
CA THR A 170 9.64 -5.61 7.97
C THR A 170 9.42 -7.02 7.42
N MET A 171 8.35 -7.24 6.68
CA MET A 171 8.06 -8.51 6.00
C MET A 171 9.22 -8.90 5.08
N ASN A 172 9.67 -7.99 4.22
CA ASN A 172 10.79 -8.24 3.31
C ASN A 172 12.11 -8.48 4.05
N GLY A 173 12.39 -7.73 5.13
CA GLY A 173 13.62 -7.91 5.92
C GLY A 173 13.64 -9.24 6.66
N SER A 174 12.52 -9.69 7.22
CA SER A 174 12.40 -11.00 7.85
C SER A 174 12.45 -12.14 6.82
N ASP A 175 11.82 -11.96 5.66
CA ASP A 175 11.91 -12.93 4.56
C ASP A 175 13.34 -13.08 4.05
N LEU A 176 14.05 -11.97 3.81
CA LEU A 176 15.48 -12.02 3.44
C LEU A 176 16.32 -12.78 4.47
N TRP A 177 16.08 -12.55 5.75
CA TRP A 177 16.78 -13.27 6.81
C TRP A 177 16.47 -14.78 6.77
N LEU A 178 15.20 -15.15 6.53
CA LEU A 178 14.76 -16.54 6.41
C LEU A 178 15.32 -17.23 5.16
N GLN A 179 15.44 -16.53 4.04
CA GLN A 179 16.09 -17.05 2.83
C GLN A 179 17.55 -17.46 3.07
N ILE A 180 18.26 -16.77 3.98
CA ILE A 180 19.67 -17.02 4.28
C ILE A 180 19.84 -18.07 5.39
N ASN A 181 18.99 -18.07 6.42
CA ASN A 181 19.20 -18.81 7.66
C ASN A 181 18.27 -20.02 7.84
N SER A 182 17.22 -20.14 7.02
CA SER A 182 16.26 -21.23 7.13
C SER A 182 16.49 -22.30 6.05
N SER A 183 16.33 -23.56 6.41
CA SER A 183 16.30 -24.69 5.46
C SER A 183 14.88 -24.98 4.94
N ASN A 184 13.89 -24.14 5.24
CA ASN A 184 12.52 -24.33 4.82
C ASN A 184 12.39 -24.03 3.33
N PRO A 185 11.93 -24.97 2.49
CA PRO A 185 11.83 -24.81 1.03
C PRO A 185 10.87 -23.72 0.58
N ASN A 186 10.02 -23.19 1.46
CA ASN A 186 9.13 -22.08 1.14
C ASN A 186 9.88 -20.75 0.98
N TYR A 187 11.05 -20.59 1.62
CA TYR A 187 11.85 -19.36 1.53
C TYR A 187 12.90 -19.50 0.42
N ILE A 188 12.45 -19.33 -0.82
CA ILE A 188 13.30 -19.36 -2.00
C ILE A 188 14.15 -18.09 -2.09
N SER A 189 15.39 -18.22 -2.60
CA SER A 189 16.24 -17.05 -2.84
C SER A 189 15.70 -16.24 -4.03
N ALA A 190 14.91 -15.24 -3.75
CA ALA A 190 14.27 -14.38 -4.74
C ALA A 190 14.03 -12.97 -4.17
N GLY A 191 14.04 -11.97 -5.06
CA GLY A 191 13.89 -10.57 -4.70
C GLY A 191 15.23 -9.83 -4.58
N SER A 192 15.15 -8.52 -4.60
CA SER A 192 16.25 -7.60 -4.28
C SER A 192 15.78 -6.68 -3.16
N PHE A 193 16.58 -6.55 -2.11
CA PHE A 193 16.17 -5.92 -0.86
C PHE A 193 17.06 -4.71 -0.51
N PRO A 194 17.07 -3.64 -1.33
CA PRO A 194 17.97 -2.50 -1.13
C PRO A 194 17.75 -1.75 0.18
N ILE A 195 16.54 -1.80 0.74
CA ILE A 195 16.18 -1.15 2.01
C ILE A 195 16.13 -2.16 3.14
N SER A 196 15.41 -3.28 2.95
CA SER A 196 15.17 -4.26 4.00
C SER A 196 16.43 -5.02 4.41
N GLN A 197 17.51 -5.03 3.60
CA GLN A 197 18.81 -5.53 4.01
C GLN A 197 19.37 -4.82 5.26
N TYR A 198 18.99 -3.58 5.52
CA TYR A 198 19.38 -2.83 6.72
C TYR A 198 18.50 -3.14 7.94
N ILE A 199 17.32 -3.72 7.71
CA ILE A 199 16.39 -4.20 8.75
C ILE A 199 16.75 -5.64 9.15
N MET A 200 17.19 -6.46 8.20
CA MET A 200 17.55 -7.87 8.39
C MET A 200 18.41 -8.15 9.63
N PRO A 201 19.47 -7.35 9.95
CA PRO A 201 20.32 -7.62 11.12
C PRO A 201 19.60 -7.58 12.47
N LEU A 202 18.43 -6.92 12.54
CA LEU A 202 17.62 -6.88 13.76
C LEU A 202 17.11 -8.27 14.16
N PHE A 203 17.06 -9.21 13.22
CA PHE A 203 16.57 -10.57 13.44
C PHE A 203 17.65 -11.57 13.87
N ASN A 204 18.94 -11.19 13.87
CA ASN A 204 20.06 -12.12 14.13
C ASN A 204 20.02 -12.81 15.50
N ASN A 205 19.36 -12.20 16.49
CA ASN A 205 19.24 -12.76 17.84
C ASN A 205 17.96 -13.55 18.08
N PHE A 206 17.11 -13.69 17.06
CA PHE A 206 15.84 -14.42 17.18
C PHE A 206 15.97 -15.85 16.65
N SER A 207 15.11 -16.74 17.16
CA SER A 207 14.97 -18.08 16.60
C SER A 207 14.26 -18.02 15.25
N ILE A 208 14.48 -19.06 14.41
CA ILE A 208 13.81 -19.18 13.10
C ILE A 208 12.28 -19.07 13.25
N ASP A 209 11.71 -19.76 14.24
CA ASP A 209 10.25 -19.74 14.47
C ASP A 209 9.74 -18.33 14.82
N THR A 210 10.54 -17.57 15.59
CA THR A 210 10.19 -16.18 15.92
C THR A 210 10.20 -15.30 14.68
N VAL A 211 11.18 -15.46 13.79
CA VAL A 211 11.27 -14.66 12.57
C VAL A 211 10.14 -15.04 11.59
N ILE A 212 9.80 -16.33 11.48
CA ILE A 212 8.63 -16.80 10.72
C ILE A 212 7.34 -16.14 11.28
N PHE A 213 7.19 -16.09 12.60
CA PHE A 213 6.05 -15.44 13.21
C PHE A 213 5.99 -13.93 12.88
N ILE A 214 7.13 -13.23 12.96
CA ILE A 214 7.21 -11.79 12.63
C ILE A 214 6.85 -11.55 11.16
N GLU A 215 7.41 -12.35 10.25
CA GLU A 215 7.14 -12.26 8.82
C GLU A 215 5.63 -12.45 8.53
N ARG A 216 5.04 -13.52 9.07
CA ARG A 216 3.59 -13.79 8.91
C ARG A 216 2.72 -12.72 9.57
N ALA A 217 3.10 -12.24 10.75
CA ALA A 217 2.37 -11.18 11.44
C ALA A 217 2.41 -9.87 10.62
N ALA A 218 3.58 -9.50 10.09
CA ALA A 218 3.73 -8.33 9.25
C ALA A 218 2.88 -8.45 7.97
N TRP A 219 2.86 -9.62 7.33
CA TRP A 219 2.04 -9.91 6.16
C TRP A 219 0.54 -9.74 6.47
N TRP A 220 0.05 -10.37 7.56
CA TRP A 220 -1.36 -10.28 7.95
C TRP A 220 -1.78 -8.85 8.33
N LEU A 221 -0.94 -8.14 9.07
CA LEU A 221 -1.22 -6.76 9.47
C LEU A 221 -1.20 -5.81 8.26
N HIS A 222 -0.31 -6.04 7.29
CA HIS A 222 -0.26 -5.26 6.06
C HIS A 222 -1.52 -5.42 5.20
N ILE A 223 -2.08 -6.63 5.12
CA ILE A 223 -3.28 -6.90 4.33
C ILE A 223 -4.56 -6.38 5.00
N THR A 224 -4.60 -6.38 6.33
CA THR A 224 -5.80 -5.98 7.08
C THR A 224 -5.86 -4.47 7.36
N GLY A 225 -4.78 -3.73 7.17
CA GLY A 225 -4.67 -2.26 7.35
C GLY A 225 -5.00 -1.51 6.12
#